data_393f946088c111486258aaba400ca4b0
#
_entry.id   393f946088c111486258aaba400ca4b0
#
_cell.length_a   1.000
_cell.length_b   1.000
_cell.length_c   1.000
_cell.angle_alpha   90.00
_cell.angle_beta   90.00
_cell.angle_gamma   90.00
#
_symmetry.space_group_name_H-M   'P 1'
#
loop_
_entity.id
_entity.type
_entity.pdbx_description
1 polymer ?
#
loop_
_entity_poly.entity_id
_entity_poly.type
_entity_poly.pdbx_seq_one_letter_code
_entity_poly.pdbx_strand_id
1 'polypeptide(L)'
;VCFFSALLLILTLTVSYIVKKPDIVALSSIPEKNDNNARIFIFRHGERCDRSDNQCISKADGITLVGAEQAINNGEMFNASVSDYAVYSTNTTRTIQTAKYFSGKAVTVLPELSICDGTIFNTLKKVAEKNKNTVIFTHNHCISFIASHMKKWKFKPGYLDGLVMTKEKGKLILDGRLAMGE
;
A
#
# COMPACT_ATOMS: atom_id res chain seq x y z
N VAL A 1 -24.60 11.58 -42.67
CA VAL A 1 -23.73 10.41 -42.41
C VAL A 1 -22.47 10.83 -41.61
N CYS A 2 -21.85 12.00 -41.88
CA CYS A 2 -20.64 12.46 -41.16
C CYS A 2 -20.84 12.82 -39.67
N PHE A 3 -22.02 13.26 -39.24
CA PHE A 3 -22.29 13.64 -37.85
C PHE A 3 -22.35 12.43 -36.90
N PHE A 4 -22.86 11.30 -37.37
CA PHE A 4 -22.95 10.08 -36.56
C PHE A 4 -21.56 9.44 -36.30
N SER A 5 -20.64 9.49 -37.27
CA SER A 5 -19.29 8.94 -37.14
C SER A 5 -18.43 9.78 -36.19
N ALA A 6 -18.60 11.12 -36.19
CA ALA A 6 -17.87 11.99 -35.26
C ALA A 6 -18.36 11.81 -33.82
N LEU A 7 -19.64 11.61 -33.58
CA LEU A 7 -20.21 11.37 -32.25
C LEU A 7 -19.75 10.01 -31.68
N LEU A 8 -19.68 8.98 -32.53
CA LEU A 8 -19.19 7.66 -32.16
C LEU A 8 -17.68 7.68 -31.78
N LEU A 9 -16.87 8.45 -32.52
CA LEU A 9 -15.45 8.64 -32.27
C LEU A 9 -15.20 9.38 -30.94
N ILE A 10 -16.00 10.40 -30.64
CA ILE A 10 -15.93 11.14 -29.37
C ILE A 10 -16.33 10.23 -28.20
N LEU A 11 -17.35 9.38 -28.37
CA LEU A 11 -17.81 8.44 -27.34
C LEU A 11 -16.75 7.36 -27.05
N THR A 12 -16.05 6.85 -28.07
CA THR A 12 -14.98 5.86 -27.91
C THR A 12 -13.73 6.46 -27.26
N LEU A 13 -13.40 7.72 -27.56
CA LEU A 13 -12.31 8.44 -26.93
C LEU A 13 -12.61 8.75 -25.44
N THR A 14 -13.84 9.07 -25.10
CA THR A 14 -14.22 9.33 -23.69
C THR A 14 -14.27 8.06 -22.85
N VAL A 15 -14.65 6.91 -23.40
CA VAL A 15 -14.68 5.62 -22.69
C VAL A 15 -13.25 5.11 -22.39
N SER A 16 -12.30 5.34 -23.28
CA SER A 16 -10.89 4.96 -23.06
C SER A 16 -10.19 5.76 -21.95
N TYR A 17 -10.76 6.89 -21.52
CA TYR A 17 -10.17 7.74 -20.46
C TYR A 17 -10.53 7.31 -19.03
N ILE A 18 -11.36 6.28 -18.84
CA ILE A 18 -12.17 6.18 -17.60
C ILE A 18 -11.60 5.28 -16.50
N VAL A 19 -10.72 4.32 -16.74
CA VAL A 19 -10.23 3.48 -15.62
C VAL A 19 -8.78 3.06 -15.81
N LYS A 20 -7.86 3.88 -15.32
CA LYS A 20 -6.47 3.44 -15.16
C LYS A 20 -6.36 2.59 -13.90
N LYS A 21 -6.09 1.29 -14.08
CA LYS A 21 -5.78 0.38 -12.97
C LYS A 21 -4.28 0.47 -12.63
N PRO A 22 -3.89 0.17 -11.37
CA PRO A 22 -2.49 0.06 -11.00
C PRO A 22 -1.77 -1.04 -11.80
N ASP A 23 -0.55 -0.74 -12.26
CA ASP A 23 0.36 -1.76 -12.74
C ASP A 23 0.67 -2.74 -11.59
N ILE A 24 0.88 -4.03 -11.90
CA ILE A 24 1.18 -5.05 -10.90
C ILE A 24 2.70 -5.21 -10.80
N VAL A 25 3.22 -5.13 -9.59
CA VAL A 25 4.61 -5.42 -9.26
C VAL A 25 4.65 -6.74 -8.52
N ALA A 26 5.22 -7.76 -9.15
CA ALA A 26 5.40 -9.05 -8.50
C ALA A 26 6.48 -8.94 -7.41
N LEU A 27 6.27 -9.59 -6.26
CA LEU A 27 7.23 -9.59 -5.17
C LEU A 27 8.59 -10.16 -5.60
N SER A 28 8.58 -11.20 -6.44
CA SER A 28 9.78 -11.81 -7.03
C SER A 28 10.58 -10.91 -7.97
N SER A 29 9.98 -9.82 -8.46
CA SER A 29 10.67 -8.84 -9.31
C SER A 29 11.45 -7.79 -8.52
N ILE A 30 11.32 -7.79 -7.18
CA ILE A 30 12.00 -6.84 -6.30
C ILE A 30 13.42 -7.37 -6.05
N PRO A 31 14.49 -6.63 -6.41
CA PRO A 31 15.85 -7.07 -6.16
C PRO A 31 16.12 -7.27 -4.67
N GLU A 32 16.75 -8.40 -4.32
CA GLU A 32 17.15 -8.70 -2.93
C GLU A 32 18.11 -7.67 -2.33
N LYS A 33 19.00 -7.13 -3.14
CA LYS A 33 19.96 -6.11 -2.72
C LYS A 33 19.43 -4.73 -3.06
N ASN A 34 19.53 -3.83 -2.09
CA ASN A 34 19.31 -2.40 -2.31
C ASN A 34 20.24 -1.92 -3.44
N ASP A 35 19.66 -1.61 -4.58
CA ASP A 35 20.30 -0.97 -5.72
C ASP A 35 20.52 0.54 -5.48
N ASN A 36 20.84 0.94 -4.23
CA ASN A 36 20.91 2.30 -3.69
C ASN A 36 19.60 3.09 -3.70
N ASN A 37 18.47 2.46 -4.07
CA ASN A 37 17.16 3.08 -4.07
C ASN A 37 16.31 2.51 -2.93
N ALA A 38 15.94 3.34 -1.97
CA ALA A 38 15.03 2.95 -0.89
C ALA A 38 13.62 2.67 -1.46
N ARG A 39 13.07 1.51 -1.15
CA ARG A 39 11.68 1.17 -1.50
C ARG A 39 10.76 1.36 -0.31
N ILE A 40 9.57 1.84 -0.60
CA ILE A 40 8.50 2.02 0.36
C ILE A 40 7.35 1.11 -0.04
N PHE A 41 7.00 0.20 0.84
CA PHE A 41 5.85 -0.68 0.72
C PHE A 41 4.76 -0.17 1.64
N ILE A 42 3.58 0.14 1.09
CA ILE A 42 2.48 0.74 1.84
C ILE A 42 1.29 -0.21 1.80
N PHE A 43 0.94 -0.80 2.94
CA PHE A 43 -0.14 -1.77 3.07
C PHE A 43 -1.35 -1.22 3.80
N ARG A 44 -2.53 -1.66 3.40
CA ARG A 44 -3.72 -1.54 4.21
C ARG A 44 -3.65 -2.53 5.38
N HIS A 45 -4.15 -2.13 6.55
CA HIS A 45 -4.29 -3.04 7.68
C HIS A 45 -5.14 -4.28 7.34
N GLY A 46 -5.00 -5.34 8.13
CA GLY A 46 -5.78 -6.58 8.08
C GLY A 46 -7.27 -6.38 8.38
N GLU A 47 -8.03 -7.48 8.35
CA GLU A 47 -9.47 -7.45 8.57
C GLU A 47 -9.84 -6.84 9.93
N ARG A 48 -10.79 -5.89 9.90
CA ARG A 48 -11.22 -5.14 11.10
C ARG A 48 -12.27 -5.91 11.89
N CYS A 49 -12.15 -5.87 13.22
CA CYS A 49 -13.12 -6.40 14.15
C CYS A 49 -14.52 -5.78 14.00
N ASP A 50 -14.60 -4.45 13.92
CA ASP A 50 -15.85 -3.70 13.86
C ASP A 50 -16.59 -3.78 12.51
N ARG A 51 -16.09 -4.59 11.58
CA ARG A 51 -16.65 -4.80 10.23
C ARG A 51 -16.65 -6.26 9.79
N SER A 52 -16.60 -7.17 10.73
CA SER A 52 -16.57 -8.61 10.49
C SER A 52 -17.22 -9.35 11.66
N ASP A 53 -17.80 -10.51 11.39
CA ASP A 53 -18.31 -11.43 12.39
C ASP A 53 -17.22 -12.39 12.92
N ASN A 54 -16.00 -12.32 12.37
CA ASN A 54 -14.88 -13.11 12.83
C ASN A 54 -14.40 -12.66 14.21
N GLN A 55 -13.87 -13.61 14.97
CA GLN A 55 -13.37 -13.37 16.33
C GLN A 55 -12.25 -12.32 16.34
N CYS A 56 -12.37 -11.33 17.22
CA CYS A 56 -11.37 -10.31 17.46
C CYS A 56 -10.20 -10.83 18.29
N ILE A 57 -8.99 -10.31 18.01
CA ILE A 57 -7.82 -10.58 18.86
C ILE A 57 -7.94 -9.87 20.21
N SER A 58 -8.41 -8.61 20.19
CA SER A 58 -8.46 -7.78 21.40
C SER A 58 -9.62 -6.77 21.36
N LYS A 59 -9.34 -5.53 21.03
CA LYS A 59 -10.32 -4.43 21.03
C LYS A 59 -11.09 -4.35 19.70
N ALA A 60 -12.27 -3.78 19.75
CA ALA A 60 -13.15 -3.60 18.58
C ALA A 60 -12.51 -2.78 17.43
N ASP A 61 -11.56 -1.91 17.72
CA ASP A 61 -10.79 -1.15 16.72
C ASP A 61 -9.57 -1.90 16.16
N GLY A 62 -9.33 -3.13 16.62
CA GLY A 62 -8.26 -4.03 16.20
C GLY A 62 -8.60 -4.85 14.95
N ILE A 63 -7.80 -5.91 14.75
CA ILE A 63 -8.00 -6.90 13.68
C ILE A 63 -8.55 -8.22 14.25
N THR A 64 -9.18 -8.99 13.37
CA THR A 64 -9.67 -10.33 13.68
C THR A 64 -8.54 -11.35 13.70
N LEU A 65 -8.82 -12.56 14.23
CA LEU A 65 -7.88 -13.69 14.15
C LEU A 65 -7.57 -14.03 12.67
N VAL A 66 -8.57 -13.99 11.79
CA VAL A 66 -8.38 -14.21 10.35
C VAL A 66 -7.47 -13.13 9.76
N GLY A 67 -7.67 -11.86 10.12
CA GLY A 67 -6.81 -10.77 9.67
C GLY A 67 -5.36 -10.90 10.15
N ALA A 68 -5.16 -11.46 11.36
CA ALA A 68 -3.81 -11.73 11.87
C ALA A 68 -3.12 -12.89 11.13
N GLU A 69 -3.84 -13.99 10.90
CA GLU A 69 -3.33 -15.12 10.14
C GLU A 69 -2.93 -14.71 8.72
N GLN A 70 -3.78 -13.96 8.04
CA GLN A 70 -3.46 -13.40 6.72
C GLN A 70 -2.23 -12.48 6.76
N ALA A 71 -2.09 -11.67 7.83
CA ALA A 71 -0.92 -10.80 7.99
C ALA A 71 0.36 -11.62 8.19
N ILE A 72 0.33 -12.70 8.97
CA ILE A 72 1.46 -13.61 9.16
C ILE A 72 1.85 -14.24 7.81
N ASN A 73 0.90 -14.86 7.11
CA ASN A 73 1.16 -15.54 5.84
C ASN A 73 1.74 -14.59 4.78
N ASN A 74 1.17 -13.38 4.65
CA ASN A 74 1.71 -12.37 3.74
C ASN A 74 3.10 -11.89 4.18
N GLY A 75 3.32 -11.78 5.48
CA GLY A 75 4.60 -11.40 6.06
C GLY A 75 5.71 -12.43 5.78
N GLU A 76 5.40 -13.71 5.88
CA GLU A 76 6.34 -14.80 5.54
C GLU A 76 6.74 -14.75 4.06
N MET A 77 5.76 -14.62 3.15
CA MET A 77 6.04 -14.46 1.73
C MET A 77 6.88 -13.21 1.45
N PHE A 78 6.56 -12.08 2.08
CA PHE A 78 7.27 -10.83 1.92
C PHE A 78 8.72 -10.94 2.42
N ASN A 79 8.93 -11.52 3.61
CA ASN A 79 10.23 -11.67 4.24
C ASN A 79 11.18 -12.59 3.46
N ALA A 80 10.64 -13.53 2.68
CA ALA A 80 11.43 -14.37 1.79
C ALA A 80 12.12 -13.56 0.66
N SER A 81 11.53 -12.42 0.25
CA SER A 81 12.05 -11.56 -0.82
C SER A 81 12.67 -10.26 -0.30
N VAL A 82 12.19 -9.74 0.84
CA VAL A 82 12.62 -8.45 1.41
C VAL A 82 12.92 -8.62 2.89
N SER A 83 14.18 -8.85 3.26
CA SER A 83 14.57 -9.18 4.63
C SER A 83 14.94 -7.96 5.48
N ASP A 84 15.53 -6.92 4.89
CA ASP A 84 16.02 -5.73 5.62
C ASP A 84 15.12 -4.51 5.34
N TYR A 85 14.26 -4.21 6.32
CA TYR A 85 13.37 -3.06 6.25
C TYR A 85 13.00 -2.53 7.65
N ALA A 86 12.68 -1.25 7.73
CA ALA A 86 12.07 -0.62 8.89
C ALA A 86 10.54 -0.71 8.80
N VAL A 87 9.86 -0.82 9.95
CA VAL A 87 8.40 -0.96 10.02
C VAL A 87 7.78 0.26 10.68
N TYR A 88 6.81 0.84 9.99
CA TYR A 88 6.04 1.97 10.47
C TYR A 88 4.54 1.68 10.44
N SER A 89 3.81 2.33 11.32
CA SER A 89 2.35 2.21 11.42
C SER A 89 1.73 3.54 11.80
N THR A 90 0.49 3.75 11.41
CA THR A 90 -0.35 4.80 12.04
C THR A 90 -0.62 4.41 13.50
N ASN A 91 -1.26 5.31 14.26
CA ASN A 91 -1.53 5.13 15.68
C ASN A 91 -2.81 4.34 16.02
N THR A 92 -3.41 3.61 15.07
CA THR A 92 -4.60 2.79 15.35
C THR A 92 -4.24 1.36 15.75
N THR A 93 -5.06 0.75 16.61
CA THR A 93 -4.83 -0.65 17.06
C THR A 93 -4.68 -1.60 15.88
N ARG A 94 -5.56 -1.52 14.88
CA ARG A 94 -5.56 -2.41 13.70
C ARG A 94 -4.30 -2.29 12.85
N THR A 95 -3.74 -1.09 12.66
CA THR A 95 -2.51 -0.92 11.87
C THR A 95 -1.29 -1.41 12.64
N ILE A 96 -1.23 -1.14 13.95
CA ILE A 96 -0.14 -1.62 14.83
C ILE A 96 -0.15 -3.14 14.92
N GLN A 97 -1.32 -3.75 15.13
CA GLN A 97 -1.46 -5.20 15.17
C GLN A 97 -1.03 -5.83 13.84
N THR A 98 -1.56 -5.32 12.72
CA THR A 98 -1.17 -5.82 11.40
C THR A 98 0.33 -5.74 11.18
N ALA A 99 0.96 -4.60 11.51
CA ALA A 99 2.40 -4.41 11.39
C ALA A 99 3.21 -5.44 12.21
N LYS A 100 2.77 -5.72 13.44
CA LYS A 100 3.42 -6.71 14.32
C LYS A 100 3.30 -8.14 13.78
N TYR A 101 2.09 -8.55 13.39
CA TYR A 101 1.85 -9.90 12.87
C TYR A 101 2.54 -10.13 11.52
N PHE A 102 2.52 -9.13 10.65
CA PHE A 102 3.17 -9.22 9.35
C PHE A 102 4.69 -9.28 9.45
N SER A 103 5.30 -8.43 10.26
CA SER A 103 6.76 -8.26 10.24
C SER A 103 7.52 -9.07 11.27
N GLY A 104 6.89 -9.38 12.41
CA GLY A 104 7.59 -9.92 13.58
C GLY A 104 8.63 -8.96 14.18
N LYS A 105 8.65 -7.67 13.76
CA LYS A 105 9.68 -6.68 14.11
C LYS A 105 9.12 -5.58 15.01
N ALA A 106 10.02 -4.77 15.56
CA ALA A 106 9.64 -3.54 16.25
C ALA A 106 8.95 -2.56 15.29
N VAL A 107 7.83 -1.98 15.74
CA VAL A 107 6.98 -1.07 14.96
C VAL A 107 7.17 0.35 15.47
N THR A 108 7.55 1.26 14.59
CA THR A 108 7.59 2.70 14.88
C THR A 108 6.24 3.31 14.54
N VAL A 109 5.57 3.90 15.52
CA VAL A 109 4.27 4.56 15.33
C VAL A 109 4.49 6.01 14.90
N LEU A 110 3.92 6.37 13.73
CA LEU A 110 3.94 7.72 13.18
C LEU A 110 2.50 8.14 12.84
N PRO A 111 1.86 8.96 13.68
CA PRO A 111 0.48 9.42 13.46
C PRO A 111 0.29 10.15 12.13
N GLU A 112 1.31 10.83 11.63
CA GLU A 112 1.31 11.57 10.36
C GLU A 112 1.02 10.68 9.14
N LEU A 113 1.25 9.38 9.23
CA LEU A 113 0.90 8.41 8.19
C LEU A 113 -0.62 8.19 8.03
N SER A 114 -1.44 8.75 8.92
CA SER A 114 -2.90 8.78 8.81
C SER A 114 -3.45 10.04 8.13
N ILE A 115 -2.60 11.04 7.88
CA ILE A 115 -2.96 12.28 7.19
C ILE A 115 -2.90 12.03 5.69
N CYS A 116 -4.07 11.86 5.07
CA CYS A 116 -4.21 11.43 3.67
C CYS A 116 -4.48 12.62 2.76
N ASP A 117 -3.57 13.55 2.76
CA ASP A 117 -3.52 14.72 1.87
C ASP A 117 -2.09 14.87 1.29
N GLY A 118 -1.81 15.99 0.61
CA GLY A 118 -0.51 16.24 -0.01
C GLY A 118 0.68 16.19 0.96
N THR A 119 0.47 16.36 2.26
CA THR A 119 1.55 16.34 3.26
C THR A 119 2.11 14.95 3.51
N ILE A 120 1.34 13.89 3.21
CA ILE A 120 1.80 12.50 3.34
C ILE A 120 3.09 12.24 2.55
N PHE A 121 3.27 12.89 1.40
CA PHE A 121 4.48 12.71 0.58
C PHE A 121 5.75 13.22 1.27
N ASN A 122 5.64 14.23 2.13
CA ASN A 122 6.77 14.68 2.95
C ASN A 122 7.13 13.65 4.00
N THR A 123 6.13 13.05 4.66
CA THR A 123 6.34 11.95 5.61
C THR A 123 6.97 10.74 4.94
N LEU A 124 6.47 10.34 3.77
CA LEU A 124 7.04 9.21 2.99
C LEU A 124 8.51 9.48 2.60
N LYS A 125 8.84 10.69 2.13
CA LYS A 125 10.22 11.07 1.83
C LYS A 125 11.13 10.98 3.05
N LYS A 126 10.65 11.42 4.22
CA LYS A 126 11.38 11.42 5.47
C LYS A 126 11.70 10.00 5.96
N VAL A 127 10.73 9.08 5.93
CA VAL A 127 10.97 7.69 6.35
C VAL A 127 11.88 6.95 5.38
N ALA A 128 11.89 7.30 4.10
CA ALA A 128 12.76 6.73 3.07
C ALA A 128 14.19 7.34 3.05
N GLU A 129 14.49 8.37 3.85
CA GLU A 129 15.83 9.02 3.87
C GLU A 129 16.94 8.13 4.44
N LYS A 130 16.58 7.07 5.12
CA LYS A 130 17.54 6.16 5.77
C LYS A 130 18.19 5.14 4.82
N ASN A 131 18.02 5.25 3.51
CA ASN A 131 18.54 4.31 2.49
C ASN A 131 18.25 2.83 2.82
N LYS A 132 17.09 2.60 3.43
CA LYS A 132 16.61 1.31 3.87
C LYS A 132 15.20 1.09 3.35
N ASN A 133 14.86 -0.13 2.98
CA ASN A 133 13.48 -0.46 2.66
C ASN A 133 12.56 -0.13 3.84
N THR A 134 11.36 0.30 3.55
CA THR A 134 10.40 0.75 4.54
C THR A 134 9.06 0.09 4.28
N VAL A 135 8.47 -0.51 5.31
CA VAL A 135 7.12 -1.08 5.27
C VAL A 135 6.20 -0.25 6.15
N ILE A 136 5.08 0.18 5.60
CA ILE A 136 4.13 1.09 6.25
C ILE A 136 2.75 0.44 6.27
N PHE A 137 2.11 0.43 7.42
CA PHE A 137 0.71 0.00 7.57
C PHE A 137 -0.19 1.21 7.84
N THR A 138 -1.17 1.41 6.94
CA THR A 138 -2.08 2.54 6.96
C THR A 138 -3.50 2.13 6.56
N HIS A 139 -4.30 3.05 6.06
CA HIS A 139 -5.71 2.91 5.78
C HIS A 139 -6.00 2.95 4.27
N ASN A 140 -7.14 2.36 3.86
CA ASN A 140 -7.54 2.31 2.46
C ASN A 140 -7.62 3.70 1.81
N HIS A 141 -8.13 4.72 2.53
CA HIS A 141 -8.28 6.07 1.97
C HIS A 141 -6.92 6.74 1.69
N CYS A 142 -5.90 6.51 2.52
CA CYS A 142 -4.54 7.00 2.26
C CYS A 142 -3.92 6.35 1.02
N ILE A 143 -4.05 5.03 0.89
CA ILE A 143 -3.55 4.29 -0.27
C ILE A 143 -4.27 4.73 -1.54
N SER A 144 -5.60 4.87 -1.49
CA SER A 144 -6.40 5.37 -2.61
C SER A 144 -6.01 6.80 -3.00
N PHE A 145 -5.75 7.67 -2.00
CA PHE A 145 -5.28 9.04 -2.23
C PHE A 145 -3.93 9.05 -2.95
N ILE A 146 -2.93 8.29 -2.47
CA ILE A 146 -1.60 8.20 -3.07
C ILE A 146 -1.70 7.74 -4.54
N ALA A 147 -2.44 6.65 -4.79
CA ALA A 147 -2.63 6.09 -6.12
C ALA A 147 -3.28 7.10 -7.08
N SER A 148 -4.34 7.77 -6.62
CA SER A 148 -5.06 8.77 -7.40
C SER A 148 -4.22 10.03 -7.67
N HIS A 149 -3.50 10.52 -6.66
CA HIS A 149 -2.71 11.75 -6.77
C HIS A 149 -1.51 11.57 -7.71
N MET A 150 -0.78 10.45 -7.58
CA MET A 150 0.45 10.22 -8.34
C MET A 150 0.22 9.71 -9.77
N LYS A 151 -0.76 8.85 -9.99
CA LYS A 151 -0.96 8.17 -11.29
C LYS A 151 -2.38 8.31 -11.85
N LYS A 152 -3.30 8.99 -11.16
CA LYS A 152 -4.72 9.06 -11.49
C LYS A 152 -5.39 7.66 -11.49
N TRP A 153 -4.86 6.72 -10.74
CA TRP A 153 -5.42 5.38 -10.62
C TRP A 153 -6.64 5.37 -9.71
N LYS A 154 -7.69 4.70 -10.13
CA LYS A 154 -8.81 4.33 -9.27
C LYS A 154 -8.47 3.01 -8.57
N PHE A 155 -7.88 3.10 -7.40
CA PHE A 155 -7.49 1.95 -6.60
C PHE A 155 -8.17 1.98 -5.24
N LYS A 156 -8.97 0.95 -4.97
CA LYS A 156 -9.61 0.71 -3.67
C LYS A 156 -9.00 -0.58 -3.10
N PRO A 157 -7.97 -0.49 -2.25
CA PRO A 157 -7.28 -1.66 -1.75
C PRO A 157 -8.19 -2.52 -0.86
N GLY A 158 -8.11 -3.84 -1.00
CA GLY A 158 -8.58 -4.82 -0.02
C GLY A 158 -7.71 -4.83 1.24
N TYR A 159 -8.05 -5.65 2.22
CA TYR A 159 -7.17 -5.87 3.38
C TYR A 159 -5.83 -6.43 2.92
N LEU A 160 -4.74 -5.93 3.48
CA LEU A 160 -3.36 -6.28 3.14
C LEU A 160 -2.92 -5.99 1.69
N ASP A 161 -3.79 -5.42 0.86
CA ASP A 161 -3.35 -4.87 -0.43
C ASP A 161 -2.38 -3.70 -0.20
N GLY A 162 -1.40 -3.57 -1.10
CA GLY A 162 -0.38 -2.55 -0.96
C GLY A 162 0.07 -1.90 -2.25
N LEU A 163 0.82 -0.81 -2.09
CA LEU A 163 1.53 -0.11 -3.15
C LEU A 163 3.03 -0.23 -2.93
N VAL A 164 3.77 -0.22 -4.02
CA VAL A 164 5.24 -0.14 -4.03
C VAL A 164 5.65 1.21 -4.60
N MET A 165 6.56 1.87 -3.92
CA MET A 165 7.16 3.12 -4.35
C MET A 165 8.67 3.03 -4.24
N THR A 166 9.36 3.72 -5.13
CA THR A 166 10.82 3.93 -5.09
C THR A 166 11.13 5.38 -4.81
N LYS A 167 12.13 5.65 -3.98
CA LYS A 167 12.73 7.00 -3.84
C LYS A 167 13.99 7.05 -4.66
N GLU A 168 13.96 7.81 -5.76
CA GLU A 168 15.10 8.03 -6.65
C GLU A 168 15.40 9.51 -6.74
N LYS A 169 16.67 9.90 -6.47
CA LYS A 169 17.14 11.31 -6.54
C LYS A 169 16.22 12.29 -5.80
N GLY A 170 15.71 11.87 -4.63
CA GLY A 170 14.80 12.68 -3.78
C GLY A 170 13.35 12.76 -4.27
N LYS A 171 12.99 12.09 -5.36
CA LYS A 171 11.62 12.01 -5.87
C LYS A 171 10.99 10.66 -5.49
N LEU A 172 9.70 10.68 -5.19
CA LEU A 172 8.91 9.47 -5.02
C LEU A 172 8.31 9.06 -6.36
N ILE A 173 8.51 7.79 -6.72
CA ILE A 173 7.96 7.17 -7.93
C ILE A 173 7.01 6.08 -7.45
N LEU A 174 5.76 6.10 -7.91
CA LEU A 174 4.82 5.03 -7.65
C LEU A 174 5.00 3.95 -8.72
N ASP A 175 5.53 2.79 -8.32
CA ASP A 175 5.86 1.70 -9.21
C ASP A 175 4.62 0.89 -9.57
N GLY A 176 3.80 0.54 -8.58
CA GLY A 176 2.59 -0.22 -8.82
C GLY A 176 1.88 -0.71 -7.56
N ARG A 177 0.91 -1.60 -7.76
CA ARG A 177 0.29 -2.40 -6.71
C ARG A 177 1.15 -3.65 -6.49
N LEU A 178 1.46 -3.96 -5.24
CA LEU A 178 2.20 -5.18 -4.90
C LEU A 178 1.26 -6.40 -4.99
N ALA A 179 1.68 -7.42 -5.74
CA ALA A 179 1.07 -8.75 -5.69
C ALA A 179 1.89 -9.65 -4.75
N MET A 180 1.22 -10.18 -3.71
CA MET A 180 1.86 -10.97 -2.64
C MET A 180 1.89 -12.48 -2.94
N GLY A 181 1.36 -12.91 -4.02
CA GLY A 181 1.35 -14.31 -4.41
C GLY A 181 0.28 -14.54 -5.50
N GLU A 182 0.65 -14.48 -6.70
CA GLU A 182 -0.01 -15.10 -7.85
C GLU A 182 1.00 -16.03 -8.49
#